data_703fce34d2989d20088084a3a688fb9f
#
_entry.id   703fce34d2989d20088084a3a688fb9f
#
_cell.length_a   1.000
_cell.length_b   1.000
_cell.length_c   1.000
_cell.angle_alpha   90.00
_cell.angle_beta   90.00
_cell.angle_gamma   90.00
#
_symmetry.space_group_name_H-M   'P 1'
#
loop_
_entity.id
_entity.type
_entity.pdbx_description
1 polymer ?
#
loop_
_entity_poly.entity_id
_entity_poly.type
_entity_poly.pdbx_seq_one_letter_code
_entity_poly.pdbx_strand_id
1 'polypeptide(L)'
;MAAMGHYLPFYVRYAAHYGYDGIWFDLEHRAMDTREVQSILTLCHKYDIDCMVRPPTRERTRLYRYLEDGAAGFMIPFMTDGEVARHIVDCTKFPPLGNRGIDGAGLDADYGVDHFHTEPSTYLSDAVDETFIVGQVETLDTLSNLDEIASTEGIDVLFIGPADLGHRLAVSDTNLTLDDAITKVAETARRHNKAWGITAGSP
;
A
#
# COMPACT_ATOMS: atom_id res chain seq x y z
N MET A 1 -8.04 -8.72 -4.58
CA MET A 1 -7.56 -8.81 -3.16
C MET A 1 -8.71 -9.10 -2.22
N ALA A 2 -8.45 -9.80 -1.10
CA ALA A 2 -9.43 -10.09 -0.06
C ALA A 2 -9.17 -9.20 1.16
N ALA A 3 -10.20 -8.49 1.67
CA ALA A 3 -10.03 -7.57 2.81
C ALA A 3 -10.02 -8.34 4.14
N MET A 4 -9.10 -7.98 5.03
CA MET A 4 -8.98 -8.56 6.37
C MET A 4 -8.72 -7.46 7.41
N GLY A 5 -9.64 -7.34 8.37
CA GLY A 5 -9.55 -6.35 9.45
C GLY A 5 -9.50 -6.95 10.86
N HIS A 6 -9.25 -8.26 10.98
CA HIS A 6 -9.15 -8.96 12.25
C HIS A 6 -8.05 -10.01 12.18
N TYR A 7 -7.51 -10.40 13.34
CA TYR A 7 -6.53 -11.48 13.42
C TYR A 7 -7.18 -12.83 13.14
N LEU A 8 -7.13 -13.26 11.89
CA LEU A 8 -7.74 -14.48 11.37
C LEU A 8 -6.74 -15.31 10.57
N PRO A 9 -5.80 -16.02 11.21
CA PRO A 9 -4.74 -16.77 10.53
C PRO A 9 -5.25 -17.75 9.46
N PHE A 10 -6.37 -18.42 9.71
CA PHE A 10 -6.97 -19.35 8.76
C PHE A 10 -7.47 -18.67 7.48
N TYR A 11 -7.84 -17.40 7.55
CA TYR A 11 -8.34 -16.63 6.41
C TYR A 11 -7.28 -16.48 5.33
N VAL A 12 -6.00 -16.30 5.70
CA VAL A 12 -4.87 -16.26 4.77
C VAL A 12 -4.83 -17.54 3.91
N ARG A 13 -4.96 -18.72 4.57
CA ARG A 13 -4.97 -20.00 3.86
C ARG A 13 -6.16 -20.15 2.93
N TYR A 14 -7.34 -19.67 3.34
CA TYR A 14 -8.54 -19.70 2.48
C TYR A 14 -8.38 -18.74 1.29
N ALA A 15 -7.93 -17.52 1.50
CA ALA A 15 -7.71 -16.56 0.42
C ALA A 15 -6.74 -17.12 -0.64
N ALA A 16 -5.59 -17.66 -0.23
CA ALA A 16 -4.65 -18.30 -1.13
C ALA A 16 -5.27 -19.53 -1.85
N HIS A 17 -6.04 -20.36 -1.13
CA HIS A 17 -6.68 -21.54 -1.71
C HIS A 17 -7.71 -21.20 -2.79
N TYR A 18 -8.46 -20.11 -2.61
CA TYR A 18 -9.47 -19.66 -3.57
C TYR A 18 -8.93 -18.73 -4.65
N GLY A 19 -7.61 -18.58 -4.75
CA GLY A 19 -6.95 -17.88 -5.86
C GLY A 19 -7.04 -16.35 -5.77
N TYR A 20 -7.10 -15.79 -4.57
CA TYR A 20 -6.87 -14.35 -4.40
C TYR A 20 -5.38 -14.05 -4.54
N ASP A 21 -5.05 -13.01 -5.32
CA ASP A 21 -3.66 -12.58 -5.52
C ASP A 21 -3.08 -11.88 -4.27
N GLY A 22 -3.92 -11.33 -3.40
CA GLY A 22 -3.43 -10.63 -2.22
C GLY A 22 -4.50 -10.40 -1.16
N ILE A 23 -4.02 -10.06 0.03
CA ILE A 23 -4.82 -9.63 1.18
C ILE A 23 -4.63 -8.12 1.39
N TRP A 24 -5.74 -7.40 1.52
CA TRP A 24 -5.73 -6.04 2.06
C TRP A 24 -5.87 -6.11 3.58
N PHE A 25 -4.78 -5.89 4.28
CA PHE A 25 -4.68 -5.99 5.73
C PHE A 25 -4.83 -4.61 6.38
N ASP A 26 -5.97 -4.38 7.00
CA ASP A 26 -6.35 -3.07 7.56
C ASP A 26 -5.86 -2.91 9.01
N LEU A 27 -4.88 -2.02 9.19
CA LEU A 27 -4.39 -1.61 10.51
C LEU A 27 -4.77 -0.15 10.85
N GLU A 28 -5.40 0.56 9.93
CA GLU A 28 -5.86 1.94 10.18
C GLU A 28 -7.09 1.94 11.09
N HIS A 29 -8.11 1.17 10.72
CA HIS A 29 -9.36 1.12 11.46
C HIS A 29 -9.47 -0.10 12.39
N ARG A 30 -8.41 -0.90 12.52
CA ARG A 30 -8.40 -2.12 13.32
C ARG A 30 -7.13 -2.21 14.16
N ALA A 31 -7.31 -2.44 15.45
CA ALA A 31 -6.19 -2.62 16.38
C ALA A 31 -5.72 -4.07 16.34
N MET A 32 -4.42 -4.24 16.05
CA MET A 32 -3.71 -5.51 16.19
C MET A 32 -2.35 -5.24 16.81
N ASP A 33 -1.88 -6.18 17.63
CA ASP A 33 -0.54 -6.04 18.17
C ASP A 33 0.54 -6.43 17.14
N THR A 34 1.79 -6.06 17.41
CA THR A 34 2.89 -6.31 16.48
C THR A 34 3.09 -7.80 16.17
N ARG A 35 2.86 -8.68 17.15
CA ARG A 35 3.04 -10.13 16.93
C ARG A 35 1.92 -10.73 16.09
N GLU A 36 0.71 -10.23 16.23
CA GLU A 36 -0.41 -10.61 15.37
C GLU A 36 -0.13 -10.21 13.92
N VAL A 37 0.36 -8.99 13.70
CA VAL A 37 0.75 -8.50 12.36
C VAL A 37 1.85 -9.38 11.78
N GLN A 38 2.95 -9.60 12.48
CA GLN A 38 4.06 -10.45 12.05
C GLN A 38 3.60 -11.88 11.72
N SER A 39 2.70 -12.45 12.53
CA SER A 39 2.14 -13.79 12.28
C SER A 39 1.34 -13.85 10.98
N ILE A 40 0.52 -12.84 10.69
CA ILE A 40 -0.26 -12.76 9.44
C ILE A 40 0.68 -12.61 8.24
N LEU A 41 1.66 -11.70 8.29
CA LEU A 41 2.62 -11.48 7.20
C LEU A 41 3.44 -12.76 6.92
N THR A 42 3.91 -13.45 7.97
CA THR A 42 4.59 -14.75 7.84
C THR A 42 3.70 -15.81 7.18
N LEU A 43 2.39 -15.83 7.47
CA LEU A 43 1.47 -16.76 6.81
C LEU A 43 1.22 -16.38 5.35
N CYS A 44 1.16 -15.09 5.03
CA CYS A 44 1.06 -14.63 3.64
C CYS A 44 2.28 -15.10 2.84
N HIS A 45 3.48 -14.89 3.36
CA HIS A 45 4.71 -15.39 2.76
C HIS A 45 4.71 -16.93 2.59
N LYS A 46 4.31 -17.68 3.64
CA LYS A 46 4.21 -19.14 3.60
C LYS A 46 3.26 -19.67 2.53
N TYR A 47 2.17 -18.97 2.26
CA TYR A 47 1.15 -19.42 1.31
C TYR A 47 1.24 -18.73 -0.06
N ASP A 48 2.32 -18.02 -0.30
CA ASP A 48 2.60 -17.33 -1.56
C ASP A 48 1.42 -16.44 -1.99
N ILE A 49 1.03 -15.53 -1.10
CA ILE A 49 -0.03 -14.54 -1.32
C ILE A 49 0.43 -13.18 -0.82
N ASP A 50 0.32 -12.16 -1.64
CA ASP A 50 0.72 -10.80 -1.28
C ASP A 50 -0.08 -10.24 -0.11
N CYS A 51 0.56 -9.41 0.71
CA CYS A 51 -0.13 -8.67 1.76
C CYS A 51 0.10 -7.17 1.60
N MET A 52 -0.95 -6.47 1.21
CA MET A 52 -0.99 -5.01 1.20
C MET A 52 -1.45 -4.51 2.57
N VAL A 53 -0.59 -3.83 3.29
CA VAL A 53 -0.90 -3.25 4.60
C VAL A 53 -1.48 -1.85 4.42
N ARG A 54 -2.62 -1.54 5.09
CA ARG A 54 -3.06 -0.17 5.30
C ARG A 54 -2.59 0.27 6.70
N PRO A 55 -1.49 1.04 6.79
CA PRO A 55 -0.86 1.36 8.07
C PRO A 55 -1.62 2.47 8.82
N PRO A 56 -1.58 2.47 10.17
CA PRO A 56 -2.20 3.51 10.98
C PRO A 56 -1.34 4.78 11.09
N THR A 57 -0.20 4.81 10.43
CA THR A 57 0.79 5.88 10.54
C THR A 57 1.64 5.99 9.28
N ARG A 58 2.24 7.16 9.06
CA ARG A 58 3.24 7.43 8.02
C ARG A 58 4.65 7.57 8.60
N GLU A 59 4.84 7.13 9.84
CA GLU A 59 6.14 7.20 10.52
C GLU A 59 7.11 6.22 9.85
N ARG A 60 8.31 6.72 9.51
CA ARG A 60 9.33 6.02 8.74
C ARG A 60 9.65 4.62 9.27
N THR A 61 9.97 4.51 10.56
CA THR A 61 10.39 3.24 11.17
C THR A 61 9.28 2.20 11.15
N ARG A 62 8.02 2.64 11.32
CA ARG A 62 6.87 1.74 11.26
C ARG A 62 6.65 1.22 9.86
N LEU A 63 6.77 2.07 8.84
CA LEU A 63 6.57 1.65 7.46
C LEU A 63 7.59 0.60 7.04
N TYR A 64 8.90 0.88 7.17
CA TYR A 64 9.87 -0.11 6.71
C TYR A 64 9.86 -1.40 7.54
N ARG A 65 9.46 -1.37 8.83
CA ARG A 65 9.28 -2.59 9.62
C ARG A 65 8.18 -3.50 9.10
N TYR A 66 7.08 -2.95 8.59
CA TYR A 66 6.07 -3.80 7.94
C TYR A 66 6.63 -4.50 6.69
N LEU A 67 7.51 -3.84 5.93
CA LEU A 67 8.19 -4.48 4.80
C LEU A 67 9.15 -5.57 5.30
N GLU A 68 9.98 -5.29 6.30
CA GLU A 68 10.87 -6.27 6.94
C GLU A 68 10.11 -7.47 7.50
N ASP A 69 8.89 -7.27 7.99
CA ASP A 69 7.99 -8.32 8.45
C ASP A 69 7.27 -9.06 7.30
N GLY A 70 7.47 -8.66 6.03
CA GLY A 70 6.99 -9.38 4.83
C GLY A 70 5.75 -8.77 4.16
N ALA A 71 5.43 -7.49 4.38
CA ALA A 71 4.40 -6.81 3.60
C ALA A 71 4.88 -6.61 2.15
N ALA A 72 4.02 -6.91 1.17
CA ALA A 72 4.32 -6.73 -0.25
C ALA A 72 4.15 -5.25 -0.70
N GLY A 73 3.37 -4.47 0.03
CA GLY A 73 3.14 -3.07 -0.29
C GLY A 73 2.17 -2.40 0.67
N PHE A 74 1.83 -1.16 0.35
CA PHE A 74 0.98 -0.34 1.20
C PHE A 74 -0.21 0.26 0.47
N MET A 75 -1.33 0.41 1.18
CA MET A 75 -2.36 1.39 0.88
C MET A 75 -2.24 2.53 1.90
N ILE A 76 -1.78 3.69 1.45
CA ILE A 76 -1.52 4.84 2.32
C ILE A 76 -2.76 5.73 2.41
N PRO A 77 -3.39 5.83 3.58
CA PRO A 77 -4.52 6.73 3.78
C PRO A 77 -4.05 8.19 3.81
N PHE A 78 -4.98 9.10 3.52
CA PHE A 78 -4.73 10.54 3.57
C PHE A 78 -3.48 11.00 2.79
N MET A 79 -3.26 10.47 1.61
CA MET A 79 -2.19 10.93 0.72
C MET A 79 -2.58 12.28 0.09
N THR A 80 -2.37 13.36 0.82
CA THR A 80 -2.93 14.69 0.52
C THR A 80 -2.26 15.42 -0.63
N ASP A 81 -0.97 15.15 -0.87
CA ASP A 81 -0.15 15.92 -1.81
C ASP A 81 1.12 15.16 -2.22
N GLY A 82 1.90 15.77 -3.14
CA GLY A 82 3.16 15.21 -3.62
C GLY A 82 4.27 15.17 -2.57
N GLU A 83 4.22 16.00 -1.52
CA GLU A 83 5.20 15.93 -0.43
C GLU A 83 4.99 14.68 0.41
N VAL A 84 3.74 14.38 0.77
CA VAL A 84 3.37 13.13 1.43
C VAL A 84 3.76 11.93 0.56
N ALA A 85 3.47 11.97 -0.75
CA ALA A 85 3.83 10.88 -1.67
C ALA A 85 5.35 10.63 -1.68
N ARG A 86 6.16 11.67 -1.83
CA ARG A 86 7.63 11.56 -1.78
C ARG A 86 8.14 11.04 -0.44
N HIS A 87 7.55 11.49 0.69
CA HIS A 87 7.91 11.00 2.01
C HIS A 87 7.68 9.48 2.13
N ILE A 88 6.55 8.96 1.63
CA ILE A 88 6.27 7.52 1.65
C ILE A 88 7.29 6.76 0.81
N VAL A 89 7.58 7.21 -0.40
CA VAL A 89 8.60 6.60 -1.26
C VAL A 89 9.98 6.62 -0.57
N ASP A 90 10.37 7.76 0.02
CA ASP A 90 11.63 7.88 0.75
C ASP A 90 11.75 6.89 1.92
N CYS A 91 10.64 6.60 2.60
CA CYS A 91 10.61 5.67 3.72
C CYS A 91 10.60 4.19 3.32
N THR A 92 10.11 3.85 2.13
CA THR A 92 9.75 2.47 1.75
C THR A 92 10.60 1.88 0.64
N LYS A 93 11.19 2.71 -0.19
CA LYS A 93 12.05 2.27 -1.30
C LYS A 93 13.53 2.43 -0.95
N PHE A 94 14.37 1.54 -1.47
CA PHE A 94 15.83 1.68 -1.35
C PHE A 94 16.38 2.74 -2.31
N PRO A 95 17.61 3.25 -2.05
CA PRO A 95 18.30 4.09 -3.03
C PRO A 95 18.44 3.39 -4.40
N PRO A 96 18.36 4.10 -5.54
CA PRO A 96 18.34 5.55 -5.63
C PRO A 96 16.94 6.19 -5.52
N LEU A 97 15.85 5.39 -5.52
CA LEU A 97 14.48 5.91 -5.55
C LEU A 97 14.02 6.48 -4.20
N GLY A 98 14.40 5.86 -3.11
CA GLY A 98 14.10 6.28 -1.75
C GLY A 98 15.34 6.22 -0.86
N ASN A 99 15.12 6.11 0.45
CA ASN A 99 16.19 6.12 1.45
C ASN A 99 15.89 5.14 2.59
N ARG A 100 15.25 4.01 2.28
CA ARG A 100 15.01 2.90 3.23
C ARG A 100 16.35 2.36 3.72
N GLY A 101 16.44 2.09 5.05
CA GLY A 101 17.60 1.41 5.63
C GLY A 101 17.64 -0.06 5.23
N ILE A 102 18.85 -0.61 5.07
CA ILE A 102 19.05 -2.02 4.73
C ILE A 102 19.17 -2.83 6.01
N ASP A 103 18.31 -3.81 6.18
CA ASP A 103 18.44 -4.90 7.17
C ASP A 103 18.28 -6.24 6.45
N GLY A 104 19.32 -7.01 6.37
CA GLY A 104 19.32 -8.33 5.68
C GLY A 104 18.77 -9.46 6.53
N ALA A 105 18.18 -9.21 7.70
CA ALA A 105 17.68 -10.23 8.62
C ALA A 105 16.15 -10.27 8.73
N GLY A 106 15.44 -9.44 7.96
CA GLY A 106 13.98 -9.44 7.86
C GLY A 106 13.43 -10.60 7.02
N LEU A 107 12.11 -10.82 7.12
CA LEU A 107 11.42 -11.83 6.31
C LEU A 107 11.47 -11.48 4.81
N ASP A 108 11.44 -10.20 4.46
CA ASP A 108 11.59 -9.70 3.09
C ASP A 108 12.95 -10.03 2.45
N ALA A 109 13.97 -10.32 3.26
CA ALA A 109 15.29 -10.77 2.84
C ALA A 109 15.50 -12.28 3.11
N ASP A 110 14.42 -13.04 3.30
CA ASP A 110 14.46 -14.45 3.69
C ASP A 110 15.41 -14.72 4.88
N TYR A 111 15.35 -13.84 5.87
CA TYR A 111 16.23 -13.87 7.06
C TYR A 111 17.73 -13.91 6.73
N GLY A 112 18.10 -13.47 5.54
CA GLY A 112 19.48 -13.51 5.05
C GLY A 112 19.96 -14.87 4.58
N VAL A 113 19.08 -15.87 4.44
CA VAL A 113 19.48 -17.25 4.09
C VAL A 113 19.85 -17.35 2.61
N ASP A 114 18.96 -17.00 1.72
CA ASP A 114 19.14 -17.26 0.29
C ASP A 114 19.35 -16.01 -0.60
N HIS A 115 18.86 -14.85 -0.20
CA HIS A 115 18.84 -13.66 -1.07
C HIS A 115 19.90 -12.60 -0.73
N PHE A 116 20.09 -12.31 0.55
CA PHE A 116 20.89 -11.16 0.97
C PHE A 116 22.39 -11.43 0.89
N HIS A 117 22.84 -12.61 1.28
CA HIS A 117 24.27 -12.98 1.35
C HIS A 117 24.75 -13.76 0.14
N THR A 118 23.91 -14.03 -0.85
CA THR A 118 24.31 -14.71 -2.11
C THR A 118 24.80 -13.69 -3.12
N GLU A 119 25.92 -13.99 -3.79
CA GLU A 119 26.47 -13.13 -4.83
C GLU A 119 26.23 -13.72 -6.24
N PRO A 120 25.66 -12.95 -7.17
CA PRO A 120 25.14 -11.59 -7.02
C PRO A 120 23.76 -11.57 -6.35
N SER A 121 23.56 -10.67 -5.38
CA SER A 121 22.26 -10.48 -4.73
C SER A 121 21.38 -9.53 -5.56
N THR A 122 20.13 -9.92 -5.79
CA THR A 122 19.11 -9.07 -6.43
C THR A 122 18.13 -8.44 -5.42
N TYR A 123 18.29 -8.74 -4.13
CA TYR A 123 17.36 -8.32 -3.07
C TYR A 123 16.97 -6.84 -3.15
N LEU A 124 17.94 -5.93 -3.26
CA LEU A 124 17.65 -4.48 -3.26
C LEU A 124 16.89 -4.04 -4.51
N SER A 125 17.24 -4.57 -5.69
CA SER A 125 16.52 -4.27 -6.93
C SER A 125 15.12 -4.83 -6.91
N ASP A 126 14.96 -6.08 -6.52
CA ASP A 126 13.67 -6.76 -6.47
C ASP A 126 12.75 -6.06 -5.46
N ALA A 127 13.25 -5.68 -4.29
CA ALA A 127 12.48 -4.93 -3.31
C ALA A 127 12.04 -3.54 -3.81
N VAL A 128 12.84 -2.87 -4.66
CA VAL A 128 12.42 -1.60 -5.28
C VAL A 128 11.34 -1.83 -6.33
N ASP A 129 11.47 -2.86 -7.14
CA ASP A 129 10.59 -3.13 -8.28
C ASP A 129 9.25 -3.75 -7.81
N GLU A 130 9.28 -4.66 -6.85
CA GLU A 130 8.11 -5.44 -6.44
C GLU A 130 7.28 -4.79 -5.31
N THR A 131 7.89 -3.98 -4.43
CA THR A 131 7.12 -3.28 -3.40
C THR A 131 6.23 -2.22 -4.03
N PHE A 132 4.92 -2.32 -3.88
CA PHE A 132 3.98 -1.37 -4.47
C PHE A 132 3.37 -0.39 -3.45
N ILE A 133 3.04 0.81 -3.91
CA ILE A 133 2.44 1.87 -3.09
C ILE A 133 1.14 2.36 -3.74
N VAL A 134 0.05 2.22 -2.97
CA VAL A 134 -1.29 2.67 -3.33
C VAL A 134 -1.60 3.95 -2.56
N GLY A 135 -1.83 5.05 -3.24
CA GLY A 135 -2.28 6.32 -2.64
C GLY A 135 -3.80 6.36 -2.53
N GLN A 136 -4.34 6.46 -1.31
CA GLN A 136 -5.78 6.52 -1.10
C GLN A 136 -6.31 7.94 -1.34
N VAL A 137 -7.25 8.07 -2.28
CA VAL A 137 -7.92 9.32 -2.65
C VAL A 137 -9.24 9.39 -1.89
N GLU A 138 -9.25 10.16 -0.80
CA GLU A 138 -10.38 10.22 0.13
C GLU A 138 -10.61 11.61 0.73
N THR A 139 -9.79 12.60 0.33
CA THR A 139 -9.94 14.00 0.76
C THR A 139 -10.00 14.95 -0.44
N LEU A 140 -10.50 16.16 -0.23
CA LEU A 140 -10.53 17.20 -1.26
C LEU A 140 -9.12 17.68 -1.61
N ASP A 141 -8.21 17.69 -0.65
CA ASP A 141 -6.80 18.03 -0.89
C ASP A 141 -6.14 17.00 -1.81
N THR A 142 -6.33 15.70 -1.53
CA THR A 142 -5.86 14.64 -2.43
C THR A 142 -6.42 14.83 -3.85
N LEU A 143 -7.72 15.12 -3.97
CA LEU A 143 -8.38 15.31 -5.26
C LEU A 143 -7.84 16.55 -6.01
N SER A 144 -7.41 17.58 -5.27
CA SER A 144 -6.82 18.79 -5.83
C SER A 144 -5.37 18.57 -6.29
N ASN A 145 -4.63 17.71 -5.60
CA ASN A 145 -3.19 17.47 -5.81
C ASN A 145 -2.89 16.15 -6.55
N LEU A 146 -3.88 15.57 -7.23
CA LEU A 146 -3.77 14.27 -7.92
C LEU A 146 -2.57 14.20 -8.88
N ASP A 147 -2.30 15.25 -9.65
CA ASP A 147 -1.21 15.25 -10.62
C ASP A 147 0.16 15.21 -9.93
N GLU A 148 0.32 15.91 -8.79
CA GLU A 148 1.56 15.86 -8.00
C GLU A 148 1.81 14.46 -7.43
N ILE A 149 0.75 13.86 -6.88
CA ILE A 149 0.82 12.51 -6.31
C ILE A 149 1.12 11.50 -7.40
N ALA A 150 0.36 11.54 -8.50
CA ALA A 150 0.50 10.59 -9.61
C ALA A 150 1.84 10.71 -10.35
N SER A 151 2.44 11.93 -10.41
CA SER A 151 3.76 12.14 -11.02
C SER A 151 4.91 11.67 -10.14
N THR A 152 4.66 11.39 -8.85
CA THR A 152 5.71 10.91 -7.95
C THR A 152 6.13 9.49 -8.35
N GLU A 153 7.41 9.33 -8.69
CA GLU A 153 7.99 8.01 -8.97
C GLU A 153 7.91 7.13 -7.72
N GLY A 154 7.56 5.85 -7.89
CA GLY A 154 7.36 4.92 -6.77
C GLY A 154 5.92 4.87 -6.23
N ILE A 155 5.01 5.75 -6.67
CA ILE A 155 3.57 5.57 -6.48
C ILE A 155 3.02 4.75 -7.66
N ASP A 156 2.28 3.68 -7.39
CA ASP A 156 1.84 2.72 -8.41
C ASP A 156 0.36 2.84 -8.72
N VAL A 157 -0.47 3.11 -7.71
CA VAL A 157 -1.92 3.08 -7.82
C VAL A 157 -2.56 4.29 -7.12
N LEU A 158 -3.59 4.87 -7.72
CA LEU A 158 -4.53 5.79 -7.07
C LEU A 158 -5.80 5.02 -6.70
N PHE A 159 -6.15 4.97 -5.42
CA PHE A 159 -7.29 4.19 -4.96
C PHE A 159 -8.34 5.06 -4.25
N ILE A 160 -9.57 5.03 -4.74
CA ILE A 160 -10.65 5.88 -4.23
C ILE A 160 -11.27 5.26 -2.99
N GLY A 161 -11.30 6.02 -1.88
CA GLY A 161 -12.10 5.74 -0.69
C GLY A 161 -13.48 6.40 -0.80
N PRO A 162 -14.51 5.72 -1.37
CA PRO A 162 -15.75 6.35 -1.77
C PRO A 162 -16.59 6.85 -0.59
N ALA A 163 -16.47 6.24 0.59
CA ALA A 163 -17.22 6.64 1.77
C ALA A 163 -16.76 8.00 2.29
N ASP A 164 -15.46 8.15 2.52
CA ASP A 164 -14.87 9.40 3.02
C ASP A 164 -14.92 10.51 1.99
N LEU A 165 -14.53 10.21 0.74
CA LEU A 165 -14.55 11.20 -0.33
C LEU A 165 -15.98 11.67 -0.62
N GLY A 166 -16.94 10.75 -0.73
CA GLY A 166 -18.35 11.07 -0.98
C GLY A 166 -18.95 11.93 0.14
N HIS A 167 -18.67 11.61 1.40
CA HIS A 167 -19.11 12.44 2.51
C HIS A 167 -18.52 13.86 2.49
N ARG A 168 -17.19 13.98 2.23
CA ARG A 168 -16.50 15.27 2.14
C ARG A 168 -17.01 16.14 0.99
N LEU A 169 -17.28 15.54 -0.16
CA LEU A 169 -17.91 16.23 -1.29
C LEU A 169 -19.29 16.74 -0.92
N ALA A 170 -20.12 15.93 -0.26
CA ALA A 170 -21.48 16.29 0.11
C ALA A 170 -21.59 17.43 1.13
N VAL A 171 -20.57 17.62 1.98
CA VAL A 171 -20.56 18.69 3.01
C VAL A 171 -19.70 19.90 2.65
N SER A 172 -19.06 19.90 1.49
CA SER A 172 -18.24 21.01 1.00
C SER A 172 -19.04 21.94 0.07
N ASP A 173 -18.49 23.13 -0.20
CA ASP A 173 -19.08 24.10 -1.13
C ASP A 173 -18.81 23.77 -2.62
N THR A 174 -18.28 22.59 -2.91
CA THR A 174 -18.03 22.17 -4.30
C THR A 174 -19.29 21.58 -4.95
N ASN A 175 -19.40 21.74 -6.27
CA ASN A 175 -20.45 21.08 -7.06
C ASN A 175 -20.00 19.72 -7.62
N LEU A 176 -18.78 19.25 -7.26
CA LEU A 176 -18.27 17.96 -7.74
C LEU A 176 -19.05 16.81 -7.10
N THR A 177 -19.45 15.87 -7.94
CA THR A 177 -20.04 14.59 -7.51
C THR A 177 -18.95 13.55 -7.30
N LEU A 178 -19.30 12.42 -6.68
CA LEU A 178 -18.38 11.29 -6.56
C LEU A 178 -18.01 10.72 -7.96
N ASP A 179 -18.95 10.72 -8.91
CA ASP A 179 -18.70 10.26 -10.28
C ASP A 179 -17.71 11.18 -11.03
N ASP A 180 -17.80 12.49 -10.80
CA ASP A 180 -16.81 13.46 -11.33
C ASP A 180 -15.43 13.19 -10.73
N ALA A 181 -15.35 12.91 -9.44
CA ALA A 181 -14.10 12.57 -8.76
C ALA A 181 -13.50 11.25 -9.27
N ILE A 182 -14.32 10.21 -9.48
CA ILE A 182 -13.90 8.94 -10.08
C ILE A 182 -13.32 9.18 -11.49
N THR A 183 -14.02 9.95 -12.30
CA THR A 183 -13.57 10.30 -13.65
C THR A 183 -12.23 11.02 -13.61
N LYS A 184 -12.08 12.03 -12.73
CA LYS A 184 -10.83 12.78 -12.57
C LYS A 184 -9.66 11.89 -12.15
N VAL A 185 -9.87 10.98 -11.19
CA VAL A 185 -8.84 10.02 -10.77
C VAL A 185 -8.43 9.09 -11.92
N ALA A 186 -9.40 8.52 -12.63
CA ALA A 186 -9.13 7.63 -13.75
C ALA A 186 -8.35 8.33 -14.89
N GLU A 187 -8.69 9.56 -15.21
CA GLU A 187 -7.99 10.36 -16.22
C GLU A 187 -6.57 10.73 -15.79
N THR A 188 -6.40 11.13 -14.53
CA THR A 188 -5.07 11.44 -13.97
C THR A 188 -4.18 10.20 -13.95
N ALA A 189 -4.70 9.07 -13.49
CA ALA A 189 -3.96 7.81 -13.49
C ALA A 189 -3.48 7.44 -14.90
N ARG A 190 -4.35 7.56 -15.92
CA ARG A 190 -3.95 7.31 -17.32
C ARG A 190 -2.86 8.25 -17.81
N ARG A 191 -2.96 9.57 -17.51
CA ARG A 191 -1.93 10.55 -17.93
C ARG A 191 -0.55 10.22 -17.37
N HIS A 192 -0.50 9.68 -16.15
CA HIS A 192 0.74 9.35 -15.45
C HIS A 192 1.11 7.86 -15.55
N ASN A 193 0.42 7.08 -16.39
CA ASN A 193 0.63 5.63 -16.55
C ASN A 193 0.57 4.88 -15.21
N LYS A 194 -0.40 5.23 -14.35
CA LYS A 194 -0.67 4.57 -13.07
C LYS A 194 -1.93 3.73 -13.16
N ALA A 195 -2.00 2.68 -12.34
CA ALA A 195 -3.24 1.98 -12.11
C ALA A 195 -4.19 2.81 -11.22
N TRP A 196 -5.47 2.48 -11.25
CA TRP A 196 -6.44 3.06 -10.32
C TRP A 196 -7.50 2.04 -9.92
N GLY A 197 -8.15 2.27 -8.79
CA GLY A 197 -9.21 1.42 -8.28
C GLY A 197 -10.15 2.13 -7.32
N ILE A 198 -11.22 1.43 -6.95
CA ILE A 198 -12.23 1.90 -6.00
C ILE A 198 -12.76 0.71 -5.20
N THR A 199 -13.15 0.93 -3.94
CA THR A 199 -13.89 -0.07 -3.18
C THR A 199 -15.27 -0.28 -3.79
N ALA A 200 -15.58 -1.51 -4.21
CA ALA A 200 -16.89 -1.91 -4.69
C ALA A 200 -17.59 -2.78 -3.66
N GLY A 201 -18.86 -2.48 -3.38
CA GLY A 201 -19.68 -3.25 -2.42
C GLY A 201 -20.39 -4.46 -3.04
N SER A 202 -20.35 -4.60 -4.37
CA SER A 202 -20.90 -5.72 -5.15
C SER A 202 -20.14 -5.87 -6.45
N PRO A 203 -20.14 -7.07 -7.06
CA PRO A 203 -19.54 -7.29 -8.37
C PRO A 203 -20.19 -6.43 -9.45
#